data_fd36b0b159fe160d4ca7c5a5b2b1d627
#
_entry.id   fd36b0b159fe160d4ca7c5a5b2b1d627
#
_cell.length_a   1.000
_cell.length_b   1.000
_cell.length_c   1.000
_cell.angle_alpha   90.00
_cell.angle_beta   90.00
_cell.angle_gamma   90.00
#
_symmetry.space_group_name_H-M   'P 1'
#
loop_
_entity.id
_entity.type
_entity.pdbx_description
1 polymer ?
#
loop_
_entity_poly.entity_id
_entity_poly.type
_entity_poly.pdbx_seq_one_letter_code
_entity_poly.pdbx_strand_id
1 'polypeptide(L)'
;MRKSSEGRMHNNPTDDVEVRYSHIIKVITDWIDTTNLVVVGGRGLAKSTVIQARRSADCVYDMPGAPLAFVGNTYTNLRDNIMPAVKTGWELMGLYEGVHYVSSCRPPESWRRRCSVIVDDYKNTVSFFNGCIIFLGSLDHPSLLAGKSVVHLFFDESKYAPDNKVNRAMPVLRGDAIRYGCSHYFLGVTITTDMPDVLEGEYDWYFRYVCLVDPQRILRIAQAAAELNSLRIRLVKAGRTRTDCGALKKKIAWYEAGLLKMRKGQTYFINASSFTNIDILTPEYVRRLLDGALELHDFLKSVVGMRPGLRRDTRFYIAFGERHKYTDGTRYGEPAQSCLDLRFLRRGEPIDGGVDFGNQLSLIVGQQDGPLYRLHKNFYELPPGWFRQLADQFLAFFLNHEEKELNLYYDRAGNNFEKQKEDYARKLKQAIEIDGDGNRTGWIVNLMSRKQSNIRQDEEYDFMQELMTGDNDALPTLLVDAVNCRETISSIEKAPAGIRYKGQQKIIYKVKKSEKLEPKKLPMLSTNFSDAFKYLMMRGAWRRAIRGKSGRSRSGPYMPGLDDLTGG
;
A
#
# COMPACT_ATOMS: atom_id res chain seq x y z
N MET A 1 -32.65 -42.23 8.20
CA MET A 1 -33.66 -42.23 9.28
C MET A 1 -32.95 -41.98 10.61
N ARG A 2 -32.91 -40.78 11.12
CA ARG A 2 -32.60 -40.44 12.51
C ARG A 2 -33.77 -39.65 13.05
N LYS A 3 -34.36 -40.16 14.11
CA LYS A 3 -35.54 -39.64 14.76
C LYS A 3 -35.30 -38.24 15.31
N SER A 4 -36.22 -37.35 14.98
CA SER A 4 -36.45 -36.08 15.65
C SER A 4 -36.70 -36.31 17.15
N SER A 5 -35.88 -35.70 18.00
CA SER A 5 -36.18 -35.52 19.41
C SER A 5 -36.69 -34.08 19.60
N GLU A 6 -37.97 -33.91 19.44
CA GLU A 6 -38.70 -32.74 19.97
C GLU A 6 -38.69 -32.77 21.50
N GLY A 7 -38.43 -31.63 22.07
CA GLY A 7 -38.92 -31.27 23.40
C GLY A 7 -38.05 -31.67 24.58
N ARG A 8 -37.06 -30.83 24.92
CA ARG A 8 -36.79 -30.44 26.31
C ARG A 8 -36.10 -29.06 26.30
N MET A 9 -36.85 -28.01 26.58
CA MET A 9 -36.26 -26.75 27.04
C MET A 9 -35.56 -27.04 28.39
N HIS A 10 -34.31 -27.35 28.38
CA HIS A 10 -33.46 -27.29 29.57
C HIS A 10 -32.87 -25.88 29.64
N ASN A 11 -33.45 -25.06 30.49
CA ASN A 11 -32.89 -23.77 30.94
C ASN A 11 -31.62 -23.98 31.78
N ASN A 12 -30.64 -24.69 31.28
CA ASN A 12 -29.36 -24.79 31.93
C ASN A 12 -28.42 -23.82 31.23
N PRO A 13 -27.96 -22.72 31.88
CA PRO A 13 -27.11 -21.71 31.26
C PRO A 13 -25.74 -22.26 30.78
N THR A 14 -25.43 -23.51 31.04
CA THR A 14 -24.23 -24.20 30.57
C THR A 14 -24.42 -24.86 29.19
N ASP A 15 -25.66 -25.02 28.73
CA ASP A 15 -25.95 -25.62 27.42
C ASP A 15 -25.66 -24.64 26.27
N ASP A 16 -25.55 -23.33 26.58
CA ASP A 16 -25.30 -22.25 25.63
C ASP A 16 -23.79 -21.99 25.39
N VAL A 17 -22.90 -22.73 26.07
CA VAL A 17 -21.44 -22.51 25.93
C VAL A 17 -20.79 -23.68 25.22
N GLU A 18 -20.41 -23.43 23.99
CA GLU A 18 -19.66 -24.37 23.14
C GLU A 18 -18.16 -24.07 23.16
N VAL A 19 -17.33 -25.11 23.34
CA VAL A 19 -15.87 -25.00 23.21
C VAL A 19 -15.50 -25.28 21.76
N ARG A 20 -14.99 -24.26 21.08
CA ARG A 20 -14.51 -24.37 19.70
C ARG A 20 -13.01 -24.13 19.62
N TYR A 21 -12.34 -24.91 18.80
CA TYR A 21 -10.93 -24.72 18.44
C TYR A 21 -10.86 -24.00 17.10
N SER A 22 -9.90 -23.08 16.95
CA SER A 22 -9.70 -22.35 15.72
C SER A 22 -8.24 -21.94 15.59
N HIS A 23 -7.84 -21.52 14.39
CA HIS A 23 -6.48 -21.03 14.17
C HIS A 23 -6.20 -19.75 14.97
N ILE A 24 -4.93 -19.55 15.33
CA ILE A 24 -4.51 -18.52 16.30
C ILE A 24 -4.93 -17.10 15.92
N ILE A 25 -4.92 -16.74 14.65
CA ILE A 25 -5.29 -15.39 14.20
C ILE A 25 -6.77 -15.12 14.45
N LYS A 26 -7.65 -16.10 14.21
CA LYS A 26 -9.07 -15.98 14.54
C LYS A 26 -9.26 -15.81 16.04
N VAL A 27 -8.60 -16.63 16.85
CA VAL A 27 -8.69 -16.53 18.31
C VAL A 27 -8.26 -15.14 18.80
N ILE A 28 -7.15 -14.64 18.29
CA ILE A 28 -6.64 -13.31 18.66
C ILE A 28 -7.61 -12.21 18.22
N THR A 29 -8.13 -12.27 16.98
CA THR A 29 -9.08 -11.26 16.49
C THR A 29 -10.41 -11.27 17.25
N ASP A 30 -10.91 -12.44 17.63
CA ASP A 30 -12.13 -12.59 18.44
C ASP A 30 -11.89 -12.08 19.90
N TRP A 31 -10.73 -12.31 20.46
CA TRP A 31 -10.41 -11.86 21.83
C TRP A 31 -10.22 -10.36 21.92
N ILE A 32 -9.52 -9.78 20.96
CA ILE A 32 -9.24 -8.34 20.94
C ILE A 32 -10.50 -7.56 20.54
N ASP A 33 -11.11 -7.90 19.43
CA ASP A 33 -12.45 -7.50 18.98
C ASP A 33 -12.74 -5.99 19.15
N THR A 34 -11.85 -5.14 18.63
CA THR A 34 -11.93 -3.68 18.75
C THR A 34 -12.93 -3.06 17.75
N THR A 35 -13.26 -1.76 17.90
CA THR A 35 -14.12 -1.03 16.96
C THR A 35 -13.62 -1.15 15.52
N ASN A 36 -12.32 -0.87 15.30
CA ASN A 36 -11.70 -1.04 14.00
C ASN A 36 -10.79 -2.27 14.01
N LEU A 37 -10.93 -3.12 13.00
CA LEU A 37 -10.11 -4.31 12.82
C LEU A 37 -9.49 -4.29 11.42
N VAL A 38 -8.17 -4.38 11.34
CA VAL A 38 -7.42 -4.50 10.08
C VAL A 38 -6.58 -5.78 10.11
N VAL A 39 -6.84 -6.67 9.17
CA VAL A 39 -6.10 -7.92 9.02
C VAL A 39 -5.46 -7.97 7.64
N VAL A 40 -4.15 -7.81 7.61
CA VAL A 40 -3.33 -8.09 6.44
C VAL A 40 -2.84 -9.53 6.57
N GLY A 41 -3.21 -10.40 5.65
CA GLY A 41 -2.93 -11.82 5.82
C GLY A 41 -2.70 -12.56 4.52
N GLY A 42 -1.83 -13.57 4.56
CA GLY A 42 -1.53 -14.37 3.39
C GLY A 42 -2.73 -15.14 2.83
N ARG A 43 -2.58 -15.67 1.62
CA ARG A 43 -3.58 -16.52 0.97
C ARG A 43 -3.84 -17.77 1.79
N GLY A 44 -5.12 -18.14 1.95
CA GLY A 44 -5.51 -19.30 2.76
C GLY A 44 -5.65 -19.01 4.26
N LEU A 45 -5.47 -17.76 4.71
CA LEU A 45 -5.76 -17.37 6.11
C LEU A 45 -7.25 -17.36 6.46
N ALA A 46 -8.11 -17.71 5.51
CA ALA A 46 -9.57 -17.72 5.66
C ALA A 46 -10.18 -16.37 6.11
N LYS A 47 -9.63 -15.24 5.63
CA LYS A 47 -10.03 -13.89 6.00
C LYS A 47 -11.53 -13.65 5.82
N SER A 48 -12.08 -13.98 4.64
CA SER A 48 -13.50 -13.76 4.32
C SER A 48 -14.40 -14.74 5.07
N THR A 49 -14.07 -16.05 5.04
CA THR A 49 -14.90 -17.12 5.62
C THR A 49 -14.89 -17.13 7.14
N VAL A 50 -13.77 -16.74 7.77
CA VAL A 50 -13.61 -16.86 9.23
C VAL A 50 -13.67 -15.49 9.92
N ILE A 51 -12.95 -14.48 9.41
CA ILE A 51 -12.83 -13.18 10.08
C ILE A 51 -13.99 -12.27 9.70
N GLN A 52 -14.21 -12.02 8.40
CA GLN A 52 -15.30 -11.16 7.93
C GLN A 52 -16.69 -11.73 8.29
N ALA A 53 -16.89 -13.03 8.08
CA ALA A 53 -18.13 -13.70 8.41
C ALA A 53 -18.45 -13.61 9.90
N ARG A 54 -17.47 -13.91 10.76
CA ARG A 54 -17.66 -13.82 12.22
C ARG A 54 -17.95 -12.38 12.64
N ARG A 55 -17.14 -11.43 12.20
CA ARG A 55 -17.25 -10.03 12.58
C ARG A 55 -18.60 -9.42 12.13
N SER A 56 -19.05 -9.76 10.92
CA SER A 56 -20.36 -9.30 10.42
C SER A 56 -21.53 -9.92 11.19
N ALA A 57 -21.43 -11.21 11.54
CA ALA A 57 -22.44 -11.86 12.38
C ALA A 57 -22.51 -11.20 13.78
N ASP A 58 -21.37 -10.92 14.41
CA ASP A 58 -21.33 -10.25 15.71
C ASP A 58 -21.95 -8.84 15.64
N CYS A 59 -21.68 -8.07 14.60
CA CYS A 59 -22.34 -6.77 14.36
C CYS A 59 -23.86 -6.92 14.20
N VAL A 60 -24.33 -7.95 13.48
CA VAL A 60 -25.75 -8.24 13.29
C VAL A 60 -26.42 -8.56 14.63
N TYR A 61 -25.80 -9.38 15.48
CA TYR A 61 -26.36 -9.76 16.77
C TYR A 61 -26.30 -8.63 17.80
N ASP A 62 -25.21 -7.87 17.84
CA ASP A 62 -25.01 -6.79 18.82
C ASP A 62 -25.83 -5.53 18.51
N MET A 63 -26.13 -5.29 17.22
CA MET A 63 -26.88 -4.11 16.76
C MET A 63 -28.13 -4.49 15.94
N PRO A 64 -29.17 -5.13 16.55
CA PRO A 64 -30.36 -5.55 15.82
C PRO A 64 -31.09 -4.37 15.15
N GLY A 65 -31.42 -4.55 13.87
CA GLY A 65 -32.05 -3.50 13.03
C GLY A 65 -31.03 -2.51 12.42
N ALA A 66 -29.75 -2.73 12.59
CA ALA A 66 -28.74 -1.84 12.08
C ALA A 66 -28.54 -1.96 10.56
N PRO A 67 -28.31 -0.83 9.86
CA PRO A 67 -27.80 -0.80 8.52
C PRO A 67 -26.28 -0.96 8.54
N LEU A 68 -25.76 -1.96 7.85
CA LEU A 68 -24.33 -2.27 7.68
C LEU A 68 -23.99 -2.21 6.20
N ALA A 69 -22.71 -2.19 5.82
CA ALA A 69 -22.34 -2.33 4.42
C ALA A 69 -21.05 -3.13 4.22
N PHE A 70 -21.08 -4.03 3.23
CA PHE A 70 -19.86 -4.58 2.59
C PHE A 70 -19.52 -3.76 1.36
N VAL A 71 -18.26 -3.36 1.25
CA VAL A 71 -17.76 -2.51 0.18
C VAL A 71 -16.62 -3.24 -0.54
N GLY A 72 -16.86 -3.55 -1.81
CA GLY A 72 -15.85 -4.14 -2.71
C GLY A 72 -15.31 -3.12 -3.72
N ASN A 73 -14.19 -3.44 -4.33
CA ASN A 73 -13.68 -2.61 -5.43
C ASN A 73 -14.69 -2.58 -6.59
N THR A 74 -15.17 -3.77 -7.02
CA THR A 74 -16.24 -3.92 -8.00
C THR A 74 -17.41 -4.70 -7.38
N TYR A 75 -18.62 -4.44 -7.87
CA TYR A 75 -19.81 -5.17 -7.41
C TYR A 75 -19.74 -6.67 -7.78
N THR A 76 -19.24 -6.99 -8.96
CA THR A 76 -19.07 -8.38 -9.42
C THR A 76 -18.16 -9.16 -8.48
N ASN A 77 -17.00 -8.62 -8.14
CA ASN A 77 -16.09 -9.28 -7.19
C ASN A 77 -16.72 -9.49 -5.81
N LEU A 78 -17.45 -8.49 -5.32
CA LEU A 78 -18.15 -8.58 -4.04
C LEU A 78 -19.20 -9.68 -4.06
N ARG A 79 -20.06 -9.73 -5.10
CA ARG A 79 -21.13 -10.70 -5.23
C ARG A 79 -20.64 -12.12 -5.49
N ASP A 80 -19.67 -12.29 -6.40
CA ASP A 80 -19.31 -13.59 -6.93
C ASP A 80 -18.17 -14.27 -6.16
N ASN A 81 -17.33 -13.51 -5.46
CA ASN A 81 -16.17 -14.04 -4.74
C ASN A 81 -16.26 -13.82 -3.22
N ILE A 82 -16.55 -12.59 -2.76
CA ILE A 82 -16.47 -12.26 -1.33
C ILE A 82 -17.70 -12.78 -0.59
N MET A 83 -18.90 -12.46 -1.06
CA MET A 83 -20.13 -12.84 -0.36
C MET A 83 -20.34 -14.35 -0.26
N PRO A 84 -20.04 -15.18 -1.27
CA PRO A 84 -20.13 -16.63 -1.10
C PRO A 84 -19.23 -17.15 0.02
N ALA A 85 -17.99 -16.65 0.15
CA ALA A 85 -17.08 -17.03 1.22
C ALA A 85 -17.60 -16.60 2.61
N VAL A 86 -18.16 -15.38 2.72
CA VAL A 86 -18.78 -14.88 3.96
C VAL A 86 -19.99 -15.71 4.33
N LYS A 87 -20.88 -16.03 3.37
CA LYS A 87 -22.06 -16.90 3.59
C LYS A 87 -21.65 -18.30 4.07
N THR A 88 -20.63 -18.91 3.44
CA THR A 88 -20.07 -20.19 3.92
C THR A 88 -19.65 -20.08 5.39
N GLY A 89 -19.01 -18.98 5.78
CA GLY A 89 -18.64 -18.72 7.16
C GLY A 89 -19.86 -18.59 8.09
N TRP A 90 -20.94 -17.95 7.65
CA TRP A 90 -22.20 -17.87 8.40
C TRP A 90 -22.84 -19.26 8.58
N GLU A 91 -22.86 -20.09 7.53
CA GLU A 91 -23.38 -21.46 7.64
C GLU A 91 -22.58 -22.32 8.63
N LEU A 92 -21.25 -22.17 8.65
CA LEU A 92 -20.40 -22.83 9.67
C LEU A 92 -20.73 -22.38 11.11
N MET A 93 -21.32 -21.19 11.27
CA MET A 93 -21.80 -20.66 12.55
C MET A 93 -23.28 -20.97 12.83
N GLY A 94 -23.96 -21.70 11.92
CA GLY A 94 -25.37 -22.05 12.05
C GLY A 94 -26.35 -20.99 11.56
N LEU A 95 -25.89 -20.03 10.74
CA LEU A 95 -26.73 -19.02 10.09
C LEU A 95 -27.04 -19.46 8.66
N TYR A 96 -28.27 -19.84 8.37
CA TYR A 96 -28.68 -20.40 7.09
C TYR A 96 -29.53 -19.43 6.29
N GLU A 97 -29.33 -19.38 4.96
CA GLU A 97 -30.16 -18.61 4.04
C GLU A 97 -31.61 -19.16 4.04
N GLY A 98 -32.58 -18.28 3.96
CA GLY A 98 -33.99 -18.62 4.07
C GLY A 98 -34.52 -18.76 5.51
N VAL A 99 -33.63 -19.00 6.48
CA VAL A 99 -33.97 -19.14 7.91
C VAL A 99 -33.55 -17.92 8.71
N HIS A 100 -32.27 -17.54 8.61
CA HIS A 100 -31.69 -16.47 9.41
C HIS A 100 -31.45 -15.20 8.60
N TYR A 101 -31.24 -15.33 7.30
CA TYR A 101 -31.06 -14.21 6.37
C TYR A 101 -31.63 -14.55 4.99
N VAL A 102 -31.89 -13.54 4.19
CA VAL A 102 -32.24 -13.64 2.77
C VAL A 102 -31.43 -12.64 1.96
N SER A 103 -31.08 -13.01 0.72
CA SER A 103 -30.24 -12.19 -0.15
C SER A 103 -31.00 -11.68 -1.36
N SER A 104 -30.77 -10.40 -1.70
CA SER A 104 -31.29 -9.75 -2.91
C SER A 104 -32.83 -9.82 -3.06
N CYS A 105 -33.53 -9.99 -1.95
CA CYS A 105 -35.00 -10.01 -1.94
C CYS A 105 -35.53 -9.37 -0.65
N ARG A 106 -36.83 -9.03 -0.67
CA ARG A 106 -37.51 -8.47 0.47
C ARG A 106 -37.57 -9.52 1.60
N PRO A 107 -37.27 -9.13 2.88
CA PRO A 107 -37.36 -10.05 3.99
C PRO A 107 -38.80 -10.55 4.21
N PRO A 108 -38.98 -11.80 4.68
CA PRO A 108 -40.29 -12.36 4.98
C PRO A 108 -41.11 -11.46 5.91
N GLU A 109 -42.42 -11.40 5.70
CA GLU A 109 -43.31 -10.60 6.54
C GLU A 109 -43.39 -11.10 7.98
N SER A 110 -43.10 -12.40 8.19
CA SER A 110 -43.00 -13.01 9.52
C SER A 110 -41.89 -12.42 10.37
N TRP A 111 -40.88 -11.81 9.77
CA TRP A 111 -39.81 -11.12 10.49
C TRP A 111 -40.29 -9.73 10.93
N ARG A 112 -40.76 -9.65 12.16
CA ARG A 112 -41.44 -8.44 12.71
C ARG A 112 -40.51 -7.24 12.83
N ARG A 113 -39.21 -7.45 13.08
CA ARG A 113 -38.24 -6.37 13.25
C ARG A 113 -37.82 -5.83 11.91
N ARG A 114 -37.77 -4.51 11.79
CA ARG A 114 -37.36 -3.79 10.57
C ARG A 114 -36.05 -3.07 10.78
N CYS A 115 -35.35 -2.81 9.68
CA CYS A 115 -34.17 -1.95 9.67
C CYS A 115 -34.54 -0.53 10.15
N SER A 116 -33.57 0.14 10.80
CA SER A 116 -33.75 1.54 11.24
C SER A 116 -33.79 2.54 10.09
N VAL A 117 -33.37 2.12 8.87
CA VAL A 117 -33.50 2.90 7.64
C VAL A 117 -34.53 2.26 6.72
N ILE A 118 -35.23 3.09 5.94
CA ILE A 118 -36.19 2.62 4.93
C ILE A 118 -35.39 2.06 3.74
N VAL A 119 -35.83 0.89 3.25
CA VAL A 119 -35.22 0.22 2.10
C VAL A 119 -36.31 -0.08 1.10
N ASP A 120 -36.27 0.59 -0.04
CA ASP A 120 -37.23 0.42 -1.14
C ASP A 120 -36.77 -0.68 -2.11
N ASP A 121 -35.48 -0.74 -2.40
CA ASP A 121 -34.88 -1.76 -3.28
C ASP A 121 -33.93 -2.68 -2.50
N TYR A 122 -34.23 -3.97 -2.53
CA TYR A 122 -33.47 -5.02 -1.85
C TYR A 122 -32.45 -5.74 -2.76
N LYS A 123 -32.32 -5.35 -4.02
CA LYS A 123 -31.51 -6.07 -5.02
C LYS A 123 -30.05 -6.29 -4.59
N ASN A 124 -29.47 -5.34 -3.88
CA ASN A 124 -28.08 -5.39 -3.43
C ASN A 124 -28.01 -5.41 -1.89
N THR A 125 -28.77 -6.29 -1.27
CA THR A 125 -28.83 -6.40 0.18
C THR A 125 -28.79 -7.84 0.66
N VAL A 126 -28.37 -8.01 1.93
CA VAL A 126 -28.63 -9.22 2.72
C VAL A 126 -29.41 -8.77 3.95
N SER A 127 -30.63 -9.28 4.08
CA SER A 127 -31.55 -8.94 5.19
C SER A 127 -31.58 -10.05 6.22
N PHE A 128 -31.45 -9.71 7.50
CA PHE A 128 -31.44 -10.67 8.62
C PHE A 128 -32.76 -10.64 9.37
N PHE A 129 -33.10 -11.77 10.02
CA PHE A 129 -34.32 -11.99 10.80
C PHE A 129 -34.53 -10.96 11.92
N ASN A 130 -33.46 -10.38 12.45
CA ASN A 130 -33.49 -9.37 13.51
C ASN A 130 -33.60 -7.92 12.98
N GLY A 131 -33.84 -7.76 11.69
CA GLY A 131 -34.00 -6.46 11.02
C GLY A 131 -32.72 -5.81 10.55
N CYS A 132 -31.54 -6.37 10.81
CA CYS A 132 -30.30 -5.89 10.23
C CYS A 132 -30.31 -6.04 8.72
N ILE A 133 -29.72 -5.07 8.03
CA ILE A 133 -29.51 -5.13 6.59
C ILE A 133 -28.05 -4.79 6.28
N ILE A 134 -27.43 -5.66 5.51
CA ILE A 134 -26.11 -5.42 4.95
C ILE A 134 -26.30 -4.97 3.50
N PHE A 135 -25.92 -3.74 3.19
CA PHE A 135 -25.87 -3.22 1.84
C PHE A 135 -24.59 -3.67 1.15
N LEU A 136 -24.69 -4.09 -0.11
CA LEU A 136 -23.55 -4.46 -0.94
C LEU A 136 -23.22 -3.29 -1.85
N GLY A 137 -22.07 -2.65 -1.61
CA GLY A 137 -21.63 -1.45 -2.33
C GLY A 137 -20.36 -1.67 -3.13
N SER A 138 -20.19 -0.90 -4.20
CA SER A 138 -18.98 -0.90 -5.01
C SER A 138 -18.34 0.48 -5.02
N LEU A 139 -17.00 0.51 -4.97
CA LEU A 139 -16.23 1.74 -5.09
C LEU A 139 -16.23 2.29 -6.53
N ASP A 140 -16.55 1.48 -7.53
CA ASP A 140 -16.73 1.94 -8.92
C ASP A 140 -18.04 2.73 -9.10
N HIS A 141 -19.06 2.43 -8.27
CA HIS A 141 -20.34 3.12 -8.26
C HIS A 141 -20.67 3.62 -6.85
N PRO A 142 -19.99 4.67 -6.36
CA PRO A 142 -20.18 5.21 -5.01
C PRO A 142 -21.63 5.67 -4.74
N SER A 143 -22.38 5.99 -5.81
CA SER A 143 -23.79 6.39 -5.73
C SER A 143 -24.71 5.34 -5.10
N LEU A 144 -24.36 4.05 -5.18
CA LEU A 144 -25.12 2.96 -4.56
C LEU A 144 -25.11 3.02 -3.02
N LEU A 145 -24.05 3.61 -2.45
CA LEU A 145 -23.94 3.85 -1.01
C LEU A 145 -24.26 5.30 -0.63
N ALA A 146 -24.19 6.23 -1.59
CA ALA A 146 -24.47 7.64 -1.35
C ALA A 146 -25.88 7.83 -0.77
N GLY A 147 -26.01 8.65 0.27
CA GLY A 147 -27.27 8.87 0.98
C GLY A 147 -27.62 7.82 2.02
N LYS A 148 -27.01 6.64 2.03
CA LYS A 148 -27.20 5.64 3.09
C LYS A 148 -26.44 6.06 4.35
N SER A 149 -27.01 5.68 5.52
CA SER A 149 -26.38 5.92 6.81
C SER A 149 -26.14 4.55 7.46
N VAL A 150 -24.89 4.10 7.47
CA VAL A 150 -24.53 2.78 8.00
C VAL A 150 -23.76 2.91 9.31
N VAL A 151 -23.79 1.86 10.13
CA VAL A 151 -23.15 1.86 11.45
C VAL A 151 -21.81 1.12 11.47
N HIS A 152 -21.54 0.28 10.46
CA HIS A 152 -20.26 -0.42 10.30
C HIS A 152 -19.97 -0.69 8.82
N LEU A 153 -18.69 -0.60 8.43
CA LEU A 153 -18.20 -0.89 7.08
C LEU A 153 -17.29 -2.11 7.08
N PHE A 154 -17.49 -2.98 6.11
CA PHE A 154 -16.63 -4.13 5.85
C PHE A 154 -15.97 -3.95 4.50
N PHE A 155 -14.62 -4.04 4.47
CA PHE A 155 -13.82 -4.02 3.26
C PHE A 155 -13.05 -5.34 3.15
N ASP A 156 -13.20 -6.04 2.05
CA ASP A 156 -12.37 -7.20 1.73
C ASP A 156 -11.57 -6.94 0.44
N GLU A 157 -10.42 -7.60 0.29
CA GLU A 157 -9.49 -7.39 -0.83
C GLU A 157 -9.10 -5.91 -1.03
N SER A 158 -8.87 -5.22 0.08
CA SER A 158 -8.69 -3.75 0.12
C SER A 158 -7.47 -3.24 -0.65
N LYS A 159 -6.50 -4.10 -0.96
CA LYS A 159 -5.33 -3.76 -1.78
C LYS A 159 -5.68 -3.32 -3.21
N TYR A 160 -6.86 -3.70 -3.72
CA TYR A 160 -7.36 -3.27 -5.03
C TYR A 160 -8.20 -1.99 -4.97
N ALA A 161 -8.49 -1.47 -3.79
CA ALA A 161 -9.35 -0.32 -3.58
C ALA A 161 -8.54 0.99 -3.55
N PRO A 162 -8.72 1.92 -4.53
CA PRO A 162 -8.04 3.21 -4.53
C PRO A 162 -8.41 4.07 -3.32
N ASP A 163 -7.42 4.71 -2.67
CA ASP A 163 -7.61 5.52 -1.46
C ASP A 163 -8.63 6.66 -1.66
N ASN A 164 -8.58 7.34 -2.80
CA ASN A 164 -9.52 8.40 -3.14
C ASN A 164 -10.98 7.91 -3.23
N LYS A 165 -11.21 6.70 -3.74
CA LYS A 165 -12.55 6.09 -3.79
C LYS A 165 -13.02 5.67 -2.39
N VAL A 166 -12.13 5.08 -1.59
CA VAL A 166 -12.41 4.72 -0.19
C VAL A 166 -12.78 5.95 0.63
N ASN A 167 -12.00 7.04 0.51
CA ASN A 167 -12.27 8.29 1.23
C ASN A 167 -13.62 8.91 0.85
N ARG A 168 -14.10 8.71 -0.39
CA ARG A 168 -15.46 9.13 -0.81
C ARG A 168 -16.55 8.23 -0.25
N ALA A 169 -16.29 6.95 0.03
CA ALA A 169 -17.24 6.02 0.62
C ALA A 169 -17.34 6.19 2.15
N MET A 170 -16.27 6.56 2.84
CA MET A 170 -16.25 6.67 4.31
C MET A 170 -17.34 7.56 4.93
N PRO A 171 -17.80 8.68 4.34
CA PRO A 171 -18.86 9.52 4.92
C PRO A 171 -20.24 8.84 5.10
N VAL A 172 -20.47 7.66 4.52
CA VAL A 172 -21.70 6.88 4.78
C VAL A 172 -21.72 6.30 6.19
N LEU A 173 -20.54 6.18 6.82
CA LEU A 173 -20.36 5.72 8.19
C LEU A 173 -20.71 6.84 9.17
N ARG A 174 -21.99 7.00 9.45
CA ARG A 174 -22.53 8.05 10.33
C ARG A 174 -23.62 7.60 11.29
N GLY A 175 -24.25 6.45 11.08
CA GLY A 175 -25.16 5.72 11.92
C GLY A 175 -26.03 6.49 12.93
N ASP A 176 -26.93 5.77 13.58
CA ASP A 176 -27.78 6.31 14.67
C ASP A 176 -27.11 6.04 16.03
N ALA A 177 -26.46 7.06 16.60
CA ALA A 177 -25.76 6.97 17.87
C ALA A 177 -26.68 6.68 19.06
N ILE A 178 -27.96 7.10 19.00
CA ILE A 178 -28.93 6.86 20.08
C ILE A 178 -29.23 5.37 20.16
N ARG A 179 -29.42 4.71 19.02
CA ARG A 179 -29.77 3.29 18.97
C ARG A 179 -28.55 2.37 19.11
N TYR A 180 -27.43 2.70 18.50
CA TYR A 180 -26.30 1.79 18.34
C TYR A 180 -25.01 2.24 19.04
N GLY A 181 -25.00 3.46 19.57
CA GLY A 181 -23.80 4.04 20.17
C GLY A 181 -23.27 3.33 21.42
N CYS A 182 -24.04 2.40 22.02
CA CYS A 182 -23.57 1.55 23.12
C CYS A 182 -22.66 0.41 22.61
N SER A 183 -22.85 -0.05 21.37
CA SER A 183 -22.02 -1.08 20.76
C SER A 183 -20.59 -0.59 20.55
N HIS A 184 -19.62 -1.47 20.77
CA HIS A 184 -18.23 -1.16 20.42
C HIS A 184 -17.97 -1.26 18.91
N TYR A 185 -18.87 -1.86 18.13
CA TYR A 185 -18.81 -1.90 16.67
C TYR A 185 -19.30 -0.61 16.01
N PHE A 186 -19.99 0.25 16.76
CA PHE A 186 -20.58 1.47 16.22
C PHE A 186 -19.52 2.40 15.61
N LEU A 187 -19.76 2.86 14.36
CA LEU A 187 -18.85 3.66 13.53
C LEU A 187 -17.49 2.99 13.28
N GLY A 188 -17.45 1.66 13.30
CA GLY A 188 -16.26 0.90 13.07
C GLY A 188 -16.06 0.47 11.61
N VAL A 189 -14.82 0.05 11.31
CA VAL A 189 -14.46 -0.56 10.05
C VAL A 189 -13.76 -1.90 10.27
N THR A 190 -14.08 -2.86 9.40
CA THR A 190 -13.37 -4.14 9.34
C THR A 190 -12.75 -4.28 7.96
N ILE A 191 -11.42 -4.39 7.92
CA ILE A 191 -10.63 -4.43 6.69
C ILE A 191 -9.85 -5.72 6.66
N THR A 192 -10.01 -6.49 5.59
CA THR A 192 -9.21 -7.68 5.31
C THR A 192 -8.58 -7.58 3.93
N THR A 193 -7.33 -8.03 3.80
CA THR A 193 -6.61 -7.99 2.53
C THR A 193 -5.34 -8.83 2.59
N ASP A 194 -4.74 -9.09 1.43
CA ASP A 194 -3.36 -9.57 1.34
C ASP A 194 -2.36 -8.41 1.43
N MET A 195 -1.07 -8.74 1.57
CA MET A 195 0.01 -7.75 1.50
C MET A 195 0.02 -7.08 0.13
N PRO A 196 -0.02 -5.74 0.03
CA PRO A 196 -0.07 -5.03 -1.24
C PRO A 196 1.29 -4.94 -1.89
N ASP A 197 1.30 -4.94 -3.21
CA ASP A 197 2.43 -4.54 -4.03
C ASP A 197 2.18 -3.16 -4.63
N VAL A 198 2.67 -2.14 -3.96
CA VAL A 198 2.44 -0.75 -4.38
C VAL A 198 3.12 -0.45 -5.72
N LEU A 199 4.23 -1.13 -6.04
CA LEU A 199 4.95 -0.95 -7.30
C LEU A 199 4.20 -1.58 -8.49
N GLU A 200 3.37 -2.60 -8.24
CA GLU A 200 2.45 -3.19 -9.21
C GLU A 200 1.10 -2.44 -9.30
N GLY A 201 0.95 -1.33 -8.56
CA GLY A 201 -0.24 -0.48 -8.59
C GLY A 201 -1.33 -0.91 -7.59
N GLU A 202 -1.02 -1.78 -6.63
CA GLU A 202 -1.90 -2.07 -5.50
C GLU A 202 -1.82 -0.97 -4.44
N TYR A 203 -2.82 -0.89 -3.56
CA TYR A 203 -2.97 0.21 -2.60
C TYR A 203 -2.70 -0.24 -1.18
N ASP A 204 -2.10 0.64 -0.37
CA ASP A 204 -1.70 0.37 1.02
C ASP A 204 -2.33 1.34 2.03
N TRP A 205 -3.42 2.03 1.68
CA TRP A 205 -4.07 3.06 2.51
C TRP A 205 -4.46 2.58 3.91
N TYR A 206 -4.77 1.30 4.08
CA TYR A 206 -5.16 0.72 5.37
C TYR A 206 -3.99 0.63 6.36
N PHE A 207 -2.74 0.78 5.93
CA PHE A 207 -1.60 0.88 6.85
C PHE A 207 -1.62 2.15 7.71
N ARG A 208 -2.41 3.17 7.35
CA ARG A 208 -2.64 4.33 8.23
C ARG A 208 -3.25 3.95 9.57
N TYR A 209 -3.98 2.83 9.65
CA TYR A 209 -4.56 2.33 10.89
C TYR A 209 -3.51 1.82 11.89
N VAL A 210 -2.29 1.51 11.47
CA VAL A 210 -1.18 1.13 12.38
C VAL A 210 -0.90 2.24 13.39
N CYS A 211 -0.92 3.50 12.96
CA CYS A 211 -0.68 4.66 13.82
C CYS A 211 -1.81 4.90 14.85
N LEU A 212 -2.97 4.26 14.67
CA LEU A 212 -4.13 4.38 15.58
C LEU A 212 -4.16 3.28 16.65
N VAL A 213 -3.22 2.34 16.61
CA VAL A 213 -3.14 1.24 17.58
C VAL A 213 -2.52 1.75 18.88
N ASP A 214 -3.20 1.54 19.99
CA ASP A 214 -2.63 1.68 21.33
C ASP A 214 -2.16 0.30 21.85
N PRO A 215 -0.85 -0.01 21.77
CA PRO A 215 -0.34 -1.34 22.09
C PRO A 215 -0.61 -1.75 23.54
N GLN A 216 -0.55 -0.79 24.48
CA GLN A 216 -0.77 -1.08 25.89
C GLN A 216 -2.23 -1.44 26.17
N ARG A 217 -3.15 -0.72 25.53
CA ARG A 217 -4.58 -0.99 25.65
C ARG A 217 -4.96 -2.32 24.97
N ILE A 218 -4.40 -2.61 23.81
CA ILE A 218 -4.58 -3.91 23.14
C ILE A 218 -4.08 -5.06 24.02
N LEU A 219 -2.93 -4.92 24.65
CA LEU A 219 -2.41 -5.94 25.58
C LEU A 219 -3.37 -6.17 26.77
N ARG A 220 -3.91 -5.10 27.37
CA ARG A 220 -4.90 -5.20 28.46
C ARG A 220 -6.20 -5.88 28.02
N ILE A 221 -6.67 -5.57 26.81
CA ILE A 221 -7.85 -6.23 26.20
C ILE A 221 -7.56 -7.72 26.05
N ALA A 222 -6.41 -8.10 25.48
CA ALA A 222 -6.03 -9.49 25.28
C ALA A 222 -5.95 -10.27 26.60
N GLN A 223 -5.35 -9.67 27.62
CA GLN A 223 -5.26 -10.27 28.97
C GLN A 223 -6.66 -10.47 29.61
N ALA A 224 -7.51 -9.45 29.52
CA ALA A 224 -8.87 -9.53 30.06
C ALA A 224 -9.73 -10.55 29.30
N ALA A 225 -9.57 -10.66 27.96
CA ALA A 225 -10.26 -11.65 27.14
C ALA A 225 -9.80 -13.07 27.44
N ALA A 226 -8.50 -13.28 27.65
CA ALA A 226 -7.95 -14.58 28.06
C ALA A 226 -8.51 -15.04 29.42
N GLU A 227 -8.57 -14.11 30.40
CA GLU A 227 -9.16 -14.40 31.70
C GLU A 227 -10.68 -14.70 31.56
N LEU A 228 -11.41 -13.92 30.76
CA LEU A 228 -12.82 -14.18 30.49
C LEU A 228 -13.02 -15.58 29.87
N ASN A 229 -12.20 -15.95 28.89
CA ASN A 229 -12.25 -17.29 28.29
C ASN A 229 -11.98 -18.39 29.33
N SER A 230 -10.99 -18.20 30.20
CA SER A 230 -10.68 -19.10 31.30
C SER A 230 -11.88 -19.26 32.27
N LEU A 231 -12.56 -18.14 32.61
CA LEU A 231 -13.75 -18.16 33.45
C LEU A 231 -14.93 -18.88 32.77
N ARG A 232 -15.13 -18.71 31.48
CA ARG A 232 -16.16 -19.41 30.71
C ARG A 232 -15.89 -20.93 30.67
N ILE A 233 -14.63 -21.35 30.45
CA ILE A 233 -14.24 -22.77 30.54
C ILE A 233 -14.53 -23.34 31.95
N ARG A 234 -14.21 -22.58 32.99
CA ARG A 234 -14.53 -22.98 34.37
C ARG A 234 -16.03 -23.09 34.60
N LEU A 235 -16.83 -22.19 34.04
CA LEU A 235 -18.29 -22.25 34.14
C LEU A 235 -18.84 -23.53 33.48
N VAL A 236 -18.35 -23.90 32.28
CA VAL A 236 -18.76 -25.14 31.60
C VAL A 236 -18.39 -26.38 32.46
N LYS A 237 -17.19 -26.40 33.01
CA LYS A 237 -16.75 -27.51 33.89
C LYS A 237 -17.60 -27.58 35.17
N ALA A 238 -17.88 -26.47 35.82
CA ALA A 238 -18.70 -26.40 37.04
C ALA A 238 -20.15 -26.80 36.78
N GLY A 239 -20.74 -26.39 35.62
CA GLY A 239 -22.07 -26.81 35.22
C GLY A 239 -22.23 -28.32 35.06
N ARG A 240 -21.20 -29.01 34.58
CA ARG A 240 -21.19 -30.50 34.52
C ARG A 240 -21.18 -31.16 35.88
N THR A 241 -20.69 -30.50 36.92
CA THR A 241 -20.63 -31.01 38.30
C THR A 241 -21.75 -30.51 39.18
N ARG A 242 -22.76 -29.79 38.64
CA ARG A 242 -23.89 -29.14 39.36
C ARG A 242 -23.49 -28.24 40.53
N THR A 243 -22.31 -27.63 40.47
CA THR A 243 -21.80 -26.69 41.46
C THR A 243 -22.49 -25.32 41.32
N ASP A 244 -22.68 -24.58 42.44
CA ASP A 244 -23.18 -23.21 42.37
C ASP A 244 -22.23 -22.29 41.58
N CYS A 245 -22.77 -21.72 40.53
CA CYS A 245 -22.02 -20.88 39.57
C CYS A 245 -22.30 -19.37 39.73
N GLY A 246 -23.07 -18.95 40.75
CA GLY A 246 -23.53 -17.56 40.88
C GLY A 246 -22.39 -16.53 40.93
N ALA A 247 -21.36 -16.79 41.74
CA ALA A 247 -20.19 -15.91 41.84
C ALA A 247 -19.38 -15.87 40.52
N LEU A 248 -19.24 -17.02 39.84
CA LEU A 248 -18.55 -17.13 38.58
C LEU A 248 -19.27 -16.37 37.46
N LYS A 249 -20.59 -16.45 37.36
CA LYS A 249 -21.41 -15.69 36.41
C LYS A 249 -21.29 -14.18 36.64
N LYS A 250 -21.31 -13.71 37.89
CA LYS A 250 -21.09 -12.30 38.22
C LYS A 250 -19.71 -11.81 37.74
N LYS A 251 -18.65 -12.61 37.94
CA LYS A 251 -17.29 -12.29 37.51
C LYS A 251 -17.20 -12.23 35.98
N ILE A 252 -17.82 -13.17 35.27
CA ILE A 252 -17.93 -13.18 33.79
C ILE A 252 -18.59 -11.89 33.29
N ALA A 253 -19.78 -11.55 33.82
CA ALA A 253 -20.50 -10.33 33.42
C ALA A 253 -19.68 -9.05 33.67
N TRP A 254 -18.93 -9.00 34.75
CA TRP A 254 -18.02 -7.88 35.04
C TRP A 254 -16.90 -7.75 33.99
N TYR A 255 -16.27 -8.88 33.59
CA TYR A 255 -15.24 -8.87 32.52
C TYR A 255 -15.83 -8.49 31.16
N GLU A 256 -17.02 -8.98 30.82
CA GLU A 256 -17.73 -8.66 29.58
C GLU A 256 -18.03 -7.16 29.49
N ALA A 257 -18.58 -6.58 30.53
CA ALA A 257 -18.84 -5.13 30.61
C ALA A 257 -17.54 -4.29 30.54
N GLY A 258 -16.46 -4.76 31.19
CA GLY A 258 -15.16 -4.14 31.15
C GLY A 258 -14.54 -4.17 29.75
N LEU A 259 -14.59 -5.33 29.09
CA LEU A 259 -14.10 -5.52 27.72
C LEU A 259 -14.83 -4.62 26.73
N LEU A 260 -16.16 -4.53 26.82
CA LEU A 260 -16.97 -3.67 25.95
C LEU A 260 -16.47 -2.21 26.01
N LYS A 261 -16.21 -1.69 27.21
CA LYS A 261 -15.67 -0.33 27.41
C LYS A 261 -14.25 -0.18 26.88
N MET A 262 -13.40 -1.19 27.08
CA MET A 262 -11.99 -1.15 26.62
C MET A 262 -11.87 -1.23 25.09
N ARG A 263 -12.72 -1.99 24.43
CA ARG A 263 -12.73 -2.21 22.96
C ARG A 263 -13.23 -0.99 22.18
N LYS A 264 -14.15 -0.22 22.79
CA LYS A 264 -14.81 0.90 22.13
C LYS A 264 -13.81 1.98 21.71
N GLY A 265 -13.88 2.40 20.43
CA GLY A 265 -13.01 3.40 19.81
C GLY A 265 -11.59 2.91 19.53
N GLN A 266 -11.26 1.65 19.83
CA GLN A 266 -9.92 1.13 19.61
C GLN A 266 -9.75 0.56 18.20
N THR A 267 -8.50 0.53 17.78
CA THR A 267 -8.06 -0.07 16.51
C THR A 267 -7.12 -1.23 16.80
N TYR A 268 -7.35 -2.35 16.14
CA TYR A 268 -6.39 -3.45 16.08
C TYR A 268 -5.93 -3.69 14.66
N PHE A 269 -4.63 -3.77 14.49
CA PHE A 269 -3.98 -4.06 13.21
C PHE A 269 -3.09 -5.29 13.38
N ILE A 270 -3.27 -6.29 12.52
CA ILE A 270 -2.43 -7.49 12.50
C ILE A 270 -2.00 -7.82 11.08
N ASN A 271 -0.71 -8.15 10.93
CA ASN A 271 -0.18 -8.78 9.73
C ASN A 271 0.15 -10.23 10.07
N ALA A 272 -0.40 -11.17 9.30
CA ALA A 272 -0.31 -12.60 9.59
C ALA A 272 0.08 -13.42 8.36
N SER A 273 0.99 -14.36 8.55
CA SER A 273 1.35 -15.34 7.53
C SER A 273 0.30 -16.44 7.41
N SER A 274 0.16 -17.03 6.21
CA SER A 274 -0.64 -18.24 5.97
C SER A 274 -0.18 -19.43 6.82
N PHE A 275 1.08 -19.46 7.23
CA PHE A 275 1.61 -20.51 8.13
C PHE A 275 0.89 -20.58 9.48
N THR A 276 0.25 -19.48 9.91
CA THR A 276 -0.57 -19.51 11.13
C THR A 276 -1.84 -20.35 11.01
N ASN A 277 -2.18 -20.81 9.80
CA ASN A 277 -3.30 -21.68 9.49
C ASN A 277 -2.83 -23.02 8.86
N ILE A 278 -1.58 -23.42 9.10
CA ILE A 278 -0.96 -24.59 8.45
C ILE A 278 -1.66 -25.91 8.78
N ASP A 279 -2.28 -26.01 9.96
CA ASP A 279 -3.03 -27.19 10.38
C ASP A 279 -4.23 -27.49 9.46
N ILE A 280 -4.80 -26.46 8.82
CA ILE A 280 -5.90 -26.61 7.86
C ILE A 280 -5.38 -26.64 6.42
N LEU A 281 -4.38 -25.80 6.11
CA LEU A 281 -3.87 -25.64 4.74
C LEU A 281 -3.02 -26.83 4.27
N THR A 282 -2.46 -27.58 5.16
CA THR A 282 -1.49 -28.66 4.94
C THR A 282 -0.15 -28.20 4.32
N PRO A 283 0.96 -28.89 4.62
CA PRO A 283 2.26 -28.59 4.01
C PRO A 283 2.26 -28.71 2.48
N GLU A 284 1.46 -29.63 1.93
CA GLU A 284 1.32 -29.88 0.48
C GLU A 284 0.69 -28.67 -0.23
N TYR A 285 -0.29 -28.00 0.39
CA TYR A 285 -0.86 -26.78 -0.15
C TYR A 285 0.20 -25.65 -0.24
N VAL A 286 1.00 -25.48 0.81
CA VAL A 286 2.06 -24.46 0.83
C VAL A 286 3.13 -24.78 -0.22
N ARG A 287 3.51 -26.07 -0.37
CA ARG A 287 4.45 -26.49 -1.39
C ARG A 287 3.93 -26.20 -2.80
N ARG A 288 2.66 -26.51 -3.09
CA ARG A 288 2.03 -26.15 -4.38
C ARG A 288 2.03 -24.64 -4.66
N LEU A 289 1.83 -23.81 -3.63
CA LEU A 289 1.92 -22.36 -3.79
C LEU A 289 3.35 -21.89 -4.07
N LEU A 290 4.34 -22.56 -3.48
CA LEU A 290 5.75 -22.27 -3.75
C LEU A 290 6.14 -22.71 -5.17
N ASP A 291 5.77 -23.93 -5.56
CA ASP A 291 6.06 -24.50 -6.88
C ASP A 291 5.32 -23.75 -8.01
N GLY A 292 4.14 -23.22 -7.72
CA GLY A 292 3.33 -22.43 -8.66
C GLY A 292 3.63 -20.95 -8.67
N ALA A 293 4.47 -20.47 -7.75
CA ALA A 293 4.89 -19.07 -7.75
C ALA A 293 5.90 -18.83 -8.89
N LEU A 294 5.61 -17.84 -9.73
CA LEU A 294 6.53 -17.45 -10.81
C LEU A 294 7.87 -16.97 -10.26
N GLU A 295 7.84 -16.36 -9.06
CA GLU A 295 9.01 -15.90 -8.33
C GLU A 295 8.84 -16.12 -6.82
N LEU A 296 9.94 -16.39 -6.11
CA LEU A 296 9.96 -16.48 -4.64
C LEU A 296 9.35 -15.23 -3.97
N HIS A 297 9.50 -14.06 -4.60
CA HIS A 297 8.93 -12.80 -4.15
C HIS A 297 7.40 -12.86 -4.03
N ASP A 298 6.71 -13.44 -5.00
CA ASP A 298 5.26 -13.60 -4.98
C ASP A 298 4.80 -14.50 -3.83
N PHE A 299 5.57 -15.55 -3.56
CA PHE A 299 5.33 -16.42 -2.41
C PHE A 299 5.51 -15.67 -1.09
N LEU A 300 6.62 -14.94 -0.93
CA LEU A 300 6.89 -14.16 0.28
C LEU A 300 5.81 -13.10 0.53
N LYS A 301 5.31 -12.45 -0.52
CA LYS A 301 4.21 -11.48 -0.45
C LYS A 301 2.90 -12.15 -0.09
N SER A 302 2.50 -13.16 -0.86
CA SER A 302 1.14 -13.72 -0.83
C SER A 302 0.92 -14.77 0.25
N VAL A 303 1.97 -15.42 0.74
CA VAL A 303 1.88 -16.49 1.75
C VAL A 303 2.48 -16.06 3.08
N VAL A 304 3.70 -15.48 3.05
CA VAL A 304 4.38 -15.06 4.28
C VAL A 304 3.86 -13.72 4.80
N GLY A 305 3.28 -12.88 3.92
CA GLY A 305 2.79 -11.55 4.28
C GLY A 305 3.91 -10.51 4.43
N MET A 306 5.05 -10.74 3.77
CA MET A 306 6.14 -9.77 3.75
C MET A 306 5.85 -8.65 2.76
N ARG A 307 6.17 -7.41 3.13
CA ARG A 307 6.13 -6.30 2.17
C ARG A 307 7.11 -6.57 1.03
N PRO A 308 6.63 -6.46 -0.22
CA PRO A 308 7.53 -6.60 -1.35
C PRO A 308 8.57 -5.48 -1.34
N GLY A 309 9.83 -5.87 -1.42
CA GLY A 309 10.93 -4.98 -1.78
C GLY A 309 11.44 -5.40 -3.14
N LEU A 310 11.82 -4.46 -4.00
CA LEU A 310 12.46 -4.84 -5.26
C LEU A 310 13.76 -5.60 -4.96
N ARG A 311 13.82 -6.83 -5.43
CA ARG A 311 15.06 -7.60 -5.43
C ARG A 311 16.10 -6.89 -6.30
N ARG A 312 17.37 -7.01 -5.94
CA ARG A 312 18.45 -6.34 -6.67
C ARG A 312 18.49 -6.77 -8.13
N ASP A 313 18.21 -8.03 -8.42
CA ASP A 313 18.18 -8.63 -9.76
C ASP A 313 16.98 -8.22 -10.63
N THR A 314 15.91 -7.73 -10.02
CA THR A 314 14.72 -7.20 -10.74
C THR A 314 14.75 -5.68 -10.92
N ARG A 315 15.80 -5.01 -10.41
CA ARG A 315 15.96 -3.56 -10.56
C ARG A 315 16.52 -3.22 -11.94
N PHE A 316 16.07 -2.11 -12.47
CA PHE A 316 16.63 -1.57 -13.69
C PHE A 316 18.10 -1.10 -13.49
N TYR A 317 18.41 -0.57 -12.32
CA TYR A 317 19.74 -0.09 -11.95
C TYR A 317 20.43 -1.10 -11.02
N ILE A 318 20.73 -2.31 -11.52
CA ILE A 318 21.28 -3.43 -10.73
C ILE A 318 22.61 -3.07 -10.05
N ALA A 319 23.49 -2.32 -10.73
CA ALA A 319 24.81 -1.96 -10.25
C ALA A 319 24.78 -0.85 -9.18
N PHE A 320 23.65 -0.14 -8.98
CA PHE A 320 23.53 0.88 -7.96
C PHE A 320 23.51 0.27 -6.55
N GLY A 321 24.28 0.83 -5.64
CA GLY A 321 24.37 0.34 -4.25
C GLY A 321 25.10 1.32 -3.34
N GLU A 322 25.42 0.89 -2.11
CA GLU A 322 25.99 1.74 -1.04
C GLU A 322 27.26 2.50 -1.44
N ARG A 323 28.10 1.91 -2.31
CA ARG A 323 29.31 2.58 -2.81
C ARG A 323 29.04 3.87 -3.60
N HIS A 324 27.80 4.08 -4.06
CA HIS A 324 27.40 5.28 -4.79
C HIS A 324 26.75 6.34 -3.89
N LYS A 325 26.69 6.10 -2.59
CA LYS A 325 26.05 7.00 -1.63
C LYS A 325 27.08 7.62 -0.72
N TYR A 326 26.86 8.86 -0.33
CA TYR A 326 27.61 9.50 0.74
C TYR A 326 26.64 10.20 1.70
N THR A 327 27.01 10.28 2.99
CA THR A 327 26.16 10.80 4.07
C THR A 327 26.75 12.05 4.73
N ASP A 328 27.99 12.40 4.41
CA ASP A 328 28.71 13.56 4.95
C ASP A 328 28.61 14.81 4.07
N GLY A 329 27.54 14.89 3.25
CA GLY A 329 27.26 16.02 2.36
C GLY A 329 26.88 17.32 3.07
N THR A 330 26.47 17.22 4.35
CA THR A 330 26.18 18.35 5.22
C THR A 330 26.93 18.25 6.54
N ARG A 331 27.13 19.38 7.20
CA ARG A 331 27.95 19.43 8.45
C ARG A 331 27.37 18.61 9.60
N TYR A 332 26.05 18.45 9.67
CA TYR A 332 25.36 17.83 10.80
C TYR A 332 24.52 16.61 10.43
N GLY A 333 24.63 16.09 9.20
CA GLY A 333 23.84 14.95 8.73
C GLY A 333 22.34 15.23 8.55
N GLU A 334 21.90 16.48 8.70
CA GLU A 334 20.54 16.93 8.45
C GLU A 334 20.38 17.42 6.99
N PRO A 335 19.16 17.43 6.43
CA PRO A 335 18.91 17.97 5.11
C PRO A 335 19.32 19.44 5.01
N ALA A 336 20.12 19.77 3.98
CA ALA A 336 20.55 21.14 3.71
C ALA A 336 19.34 22.06 3.48
N GLN A 337 19.36 23.23 4.10
CA GLN A 337 18.37 24.29 3.92
C GLN A 337 18.78 25.30 2.84
N SER A 338 20.09 25.41 2.59
CA SER A 338 20.68 26.26 1.56
C SER A 338 21.90 25.63 0.94
N CYS A 339 22.35 26.19 -0.17
CA CYS A 339 23.60 25.75 -0.83
C CYS A 339 24.85 25.93 0.03
N LEU A 340 24.79 26.78 1.08
CA LEU A 340 25.90 26.97 2.03
C LEU A 340 26.11 25.75 2.95
N ASP A 341 25.09 24.95 3.16
CA ASP A 341 25.15 23.75 4.01
C ASP A 341 25.81 22.57 3.31
N LEU A 342 25.91 22.62 1.96
CA LEU A 342 26.47 21.57 1.15
C LEU A 342 28.00 21.62 1.16
N ARG A 343 28.62 20.58 1.76
CA ARG A 343 30.07 20.51 1.99
C ARG A 343 30.88 20.43 0.70
N PHE A 344 30.39 19.71 -0.32
CA PHE A 344 31.12 19.41 -1.55
C PHE A 344 30.67 20.24 -2.76
N LEU A 345 29.72 21.17 -2.56
CA LEU A 345 29.29 22.07 -3.61
C LEU A 345 30.35 23.16 -3.84
N ARG A 346 30.78 23.31 -5.08
CA ARG A 346 31.68 24.38 -5.53
C ARG A 346 30.85 25.56 -6.04
N ARG A 347 30.72 26.58 -5.21
CA ARG A 347 29.83 27.71 -5.46
C ARG A 347 30.27 28.62 -6.61
N GLY A 348 31.57 28.66 -6.92
CA GLY A 348 32.15 29.41 -8.04
C GLY A 348 32.16 28.66 -9.37
N GLU A 349 31.40 27.56 -9.49
CA GLU A 349 31.33 26.77 -10.71
C GLU A 349 29.87 26.54 -11.14
N PRO A 350 29.60 26.37 -12.46
CA PRO A 350 28.27 26.09 -12.95
C PRO A 350 27.67 24.84 -12.34
N ILE A 351 26.33 24.79 -12.27
CA ILE A 351 25.56 23.66 -11.80
C ILE A 351 24.98 22.91 -12.99
N ASP A 352 25.01 21.58 -12.93
CA ASP A 352 24.28 20.72 -13.87
C ASP A 352 22.93 20.31 -13.25
N GLY A 353 21.86 20.42 -14.03
CA GLY A 353 20.51 20.01 -13.64
C GLY A 353 19.93 18.97 -14.60
N GLY A 354 19.35 17.90 -14.06
CA GLY A 354 18.54 16.95 -14.82
C GLY A 354 17.07 17.11 -14.48
N VAL A 355 16.19 17.26 -15.48
CA VAL A 355 14.76 17.48 -15.22
C VAL A 355 13.89 16.50 -16.00
N ASP A 356 12.87 15.95 -15.30
CA ASP A 356 11.74 15.24 -15.89
C ASP A 356 10.46 16.06 -15.76
N PHE A 357 9.74 16.21 -16.90
CA PHE A 357 8.50 16.99 -17.01
C PHE A 357 7.24 16.12 -16.94
N GLY A 358 7.29 14.99 -16.23
CA GLY A 358 6.18 14.06 -16.09
C GLY A 358 5.03 14.59 -15.22
N ASN A 359 4.28 13.67 -14.62
CA ASN A 359 3.19 13.96 -13.68
C ASN A 359 3.67 14.51 -12.32
N GLN A 360 4.96 14.51 -12.10
CA GLN A 360 5.71 15.23 -11.07
C GLN A 360 6.87 15.94 -11.78
N LEU A 361 7.04 17.23 -11.54
CA LEU A 361 8.27 17.92 -11.97
C LEU A 361 9.40 17.49 -11.05
N SER A 362 10.45 16.87 -11.60
CA SER A 362 11.58 16.37 -10.82
C SER A 362 12.87 16.99 -11.34
N LEU A 363 13.57 17.74 -10.49
CA LEU A 363 14.86 18.35 -10.79
C LEU A 363 15.92 17.79 -9.85
N ILE A 364 16.99 17.24 -10.40
CA ILE A 364 18.19 16.85 -9.66
C ILE A 364 19.36 17.74 -10.04
N VAL A 365 20.21 18.03 -9.07
CA VAL A 365 21.32 18.96 -9.24
C VAL A 365 22.62 18.30 -8.83
N GLY A 366 23.65 18.46 -9.66
CA GLY A 366 24.97 17.93 -9.40
C GLY A 366 26.08 18.73 -10.04
N GLN A 367 27.32 18.37 -9.71
CA GLN A 367 28.54 18.93 -10.28
C GLN A 367 29.59 17.84 -10.49
N GLN A 368 30.45 18.05 -11.47
CA GLN A 368 31.64 17.21 -11.66
C GLN A 368 32.78 17.77 -10.81
N ASP A 369 33.43 16.93 -10.03
CA ASP A 369 34.56 17.25 -9.18
C ASP A 369 35.73 16.31 -9.51
N GLY A 370 36.57 16.73 -10.47
CA GLY A 370 37.62 15.89 -11.02
C GLY A 370 37.07 14.59 -11.63
N PRO A 371 37.50 13.40 -11.12
CA PRO A 371 36.98 12.11 -11.59
C PRO A 371 35.62 11.77 -11.01
N LEU A 372 35.10 12.55 -10.06
CA LEU A 372 33.80 12.29 -9.38
C LEU A 372 32.71 13.12 -9.99
N TYR A 373 31.49 12.58 -9.98
CA TYR A 373 30.28 13.33 -10.24
C TYR A 373 29.36 13.21 -9.02
N ARG A 374 29.08 14.33 -8.36
CA ARG A 374 28.26 14.36 -7.17
C ARG A 374 26.88 14.92 -7.45
N LEU A 375 25.84 14.16 -7.06
CA LEU A 375 24.49 14.70 -6.93
C LEU A 375 24.35 15.27 -5.53
N HIS A 376 23.99 16.55 -5.46
CA HIS A 376 23.95 17.33 -4.21
C HIS A 376 22.57 17.53 -3.66
N LYS A 377 21.55 17.71 -4.52
CA LYS A 377 20.19 18.04 -4.10
C LYS A 377 19.18 17.62 -5.17
N ASN A 378 17.99 17.26 -4.73
CA ASN A 378 16.84 17.16 -5.62
C ASN A 378 15.68 18.05 -5.15
N PHE A 379 14.88 18.49 -6.11
CA PHE A 379 13.69 19.29 -5.93
C PHE A 379 12.56 18.66 -6.72
N TYR A 380 11.33 18.84 -6.25
CA TYR A 380 10.16 18.41 -6.99
C TYR A 380 8.95 19.31 -6.74
N GLU A 381 8.02 19.29 -7.68
CA GLU A 381 6.74 19.93 -7.54
C GLU A 381 5.63 18.97 -7.98
N LEU A 382 4.53 18.94 -7.23
CA LEU A 382 3.35 18.14 -7.52
C LEU A 382 2.21 19.01 -8.06
N PRO A 383 1.34 18.47 -8.93
CA PRO A 383 0.14 19.18 -9.34
C PRO A 383 -0.73 19.61 -8.13
N PRO A 384 -1.32 20.82 -8.12
CA PRO A 384 -1.40 21.79 -9.20
C PRO A 384 -0.19 22.75 -9.30
N GLY A 385 0.84 22.61 -8.46
CA GLY A 385 2.08 23.36 -8.55
C GLY A 385 2.82 23.07 -9.86
N TRP A 386 3.58 24.06 -10.36
CA TRP A 386 4.21 23.94 -11.65
C TRP A 386 5.60 24.61 -11.71
N PHE A 387 6.03 25.03 -12.88
CA PHE A 387 7.39 25.54 -13.11
C PHE A 387 7.80 26.67 -12.17
N ARG A 388 6.89 27.59 -11.82
CA ARG A 388 7.21 28.73 -10.94
C ARG A 388 7.58 28.24 -9.54
N GLN A 389 6.79 27.36 -8.95
CA GLN A 389 7.04 26.82 -7.61
C GLN A 389 8.33 26.02 -7.55
N LEU A 390 8.63 25.19 -8.57
CA LEU A 390 9.90 24.48 -8.66
C LEU A 390 11.08 25.45 -8.79
N ALA A 391 10.94 26.50 -9.62
CA ALA A 391 11.97 27.52 -9.79
C ALA A 391 12.20 28.30 -8.49
N ASP A 392 11.15 28.63 -7.73
CA ASP A 392 11.27 29.34 -6.45
C ASP A 392 12.02 28.50 -5.40
N GLN A 393 11.76 27.19 -5.35
CA GLN A 393 12.53 26.27 -4.49
C GLN A 393 14.03 26.28 -4.86
N PHE A 394 14.33 26.20 -6.16
CA PHE A 394 15.71 26.23 -6.65
C PHE A 394 16.39 27.58 -6.33
N LEU A 395 15.75 28.70 -6.64
CA LEU A 395 16.29 30.04 -6.42
C LEU A 395 16.53 30.33 -4.93
N ALA A 396 15.59 29.96 -4.07
CA ALA A 396 15.73 30.14 -2.63
C ALA A 396 16.91 29.32 -2.08
N PHE A 397 17.05 28.05 -2.51
CA PHE A 397 18.12 27.19 -2.06
C PHE A 397 19.50 27.67 -2.54
N PHE A 398 19.62 28.07 -3.81
CA PHE A 398 20.86 28.54 -4.43
C PHE A 398 21.05 30.06 -4.40
N LEU A 399 20.38 30.76 -3.50
CA LEU A 399 20.50 32.23 -3.37
C LEU A 399 21.95 32.71 -3.25
N ASN A 400 22.75 32.00 -2.46
CA ASN A 400 24.15 32.31 -2.18
C ASN A 400 25.16 31.55 -3.07
N HIS A 401 24.72 31.01 -4.19
CA HIS A 401 25.62 30.43 -5.18
C HIS A 401 26.26 31.55 -6.01
N GLU A 402 27.55 31.47 -6.21
CA GLU A 402 28.33 32.58 -6.81
C GLU A 402 28.21 32.57 -8.32
N GLU A 403 28.44 31.40 -8.96
CA GLU A 403 28.31 31.25 -10.42
C GLU A 403 26.86 30.90 -10.79
N LYS A 404 26.12 31.88 -11.28
CA LYS A 404 24.69 31.76 -11.58
C LYS A 404 24.43 31.10 -12.95
N GLU A 405 25.06 29.97 -13.22
CA GLU A 405 24.90 29.24 -14.47
C GLU A 405 24.37 27.82 -14.20
N LEU A 406 23.27 27.44 -14.89
CA LEU A 406 22.65 26.13 -14.82
C LEU A 406 22.63 25.45 -16.20
N ASN A 407 23.31 24.34 -16.34
CA ASN A 407 23.27 23.47 -17.52
C ASN A 407 22.14 22.48 -17.40
N LEU A 408 20.99 22.71 -18.06
CA LEU A 408 19.79 21.92 -17.91
C LEU A 408 19.68 20.81 -18.97
N TYR A 409 19.63 19.55 -18.49
CA TYR A 409 19.44 18.33 -19.27
C TYR A 409 18.02 17.80 -19.08
N TYR A 410 17.33 17.41 -20.16
CA TYR A 410 15.91 17.05 -20.12
C TYR A 410 15.50 16.15 -21.29
N ASP A 411 14.29 15.59 -21.25
CA ASP A 411 13.75 14.83 -22.36
C ASP A 411 13.55 15.74 -23.59
N ARG A 412 13.97 15.25 -24.75
CA ARG A 412 13.70 15.90 -26.03
C ARG A 412 12.20 16.16 -26.26
N ALA A 413 11.29 15.33 -25.74
CA ALA A 413 9.86 15.58 -25.78
C ALA A 413 9.47 16.91 -25.11
N GLY A 414 10.27 17.44 -24.17
CA GLY A 414 10.13 18.76 -23.59
C GLY A 414 10.30 19.92 -24.58
N ASN A 415 10.86 19.68 -25.79
CA ASN A 415 11.04 20.66 -26.85
C ASN A 415 9.83 20.80 -27.78
N ASN A 416 8.96 19.79 -27.87
CA ASN A 416 7.86 19.74 -28.86
C ASN A 416 6.64 19.03 -28.26
N PHE A 417 5.78 19.76 -27.59
CA PHE A 417 4.39 19.32 -27.38
C PHE A 417 3.55 19.87 -28.54
N GLU A 418 3.49 19.15 -29.65
CA GLU A 418 2.78 19.55 -30.89
C GLU A 418 1.29 19.86 -30.67
N LYS A 419 0.65 19.30 -29.63
CA LYS A 419 -0.75 19.55 -29.30
C LYS A 419 -1.01 20.88 -28.54
N GLN A 420 0.00 21.47 -27.88
CA GLN A 420 -0.20 22.69 -27.07
C GLN A 420 0.76 23.85 -27.39
N LYS A 421 1.68 23.73 -28.35
CA LYS A 421 2.69 24.75 -28.72
C LYS A 421 3.58 25.23 -27.53
N GLU A 422 3.74 24.42 -26.48
CA GLU A 422 4.42 24.83 -25.26
C GLU A 422 5.75 24.07 -25.07
N ASP A 423 6.84 24.82 -25.03
CA ASP A 423 8.20 24.34 -24.74
C ASP A 423 8.42 24.38 -23.22
N TYR A 424 8.25 23.24 -22.53
CA TYR A 424 8.40 23.14 -21.07
C TYR A 424 9.79 23.49 -20.58
N ALA A 425 10.83 23.18 -21.36
CA ALA A 425 12.20 23.52 -21.00
C ALA A 425 12.41 25.04 -21.03
N ARG A 426 11.79 25.77 -22.00
CA ARG A 426 11.81 27.22 -22.03
C ARG A 426 11.01 27.84 -20.88
N LYS A 427 9.88 27.26 -20.50
CA LYS A 427 9.09 27.74 -19.36
C LYS A 427 9.87 27.62 -18.05
N LEU A 428 10.53 26.50 -17.81
CA LEU A 428 11.38 26.35 -16.63
C LEU A 428 12.58 27.30 -16.67
N LYS A 429 13.24 27.44 -17.83
CA LYS A 429 14.31 28.42 -18.03
C LYS A 429 13.82 29.82 -17.66
N GLN A 430 12.72 30.27 -18.23
CA GLN A 430 12.15 31.59 -17.95
C GLN A 430 11.80 31.77 -16.48
N ALA A 431 11.23 30.75 -15.84
CA ALA A 431 10.89 30.79 -14.42
C ALA A 431 12.13 30.86 -13.51
N ILE A 432 13.28 30.32 -13.91
CA ILE A 432 14.54 30.45 -13.16
C ILE A 432 15.22 31.78 -13.43
N GLU A 433 15.23 32.28 -14.69
CA GLU A 433 15.90 33.53 -15.06
C GLU A 433 15.15 34.80 -14.66
N ILE A 434 13.81 34.69 -14.49
CA ILE A 434 12.93 35.80 -14.11
C ILE A 434 12.12 35.33 -12.88
N ASP A 435 12.13 36.12 -11.79
CA ASP A 435 11.39 35.83 -10.57
C ASP A 435 9.86 36.07 -10.72
N GLY A 436 9.11 35.83 -9.62
CA GLY A 436 7.66 36.05 -9.60
C GLY A 436 7.24 37.49 -9.78
N ASP A 437 8.12 38.43 -9.48
CA ASP A 437 7.90 39.88 -9.58
C ASP A 437 8.35 40.46 -10.94
N GLY A 438 8.89 39.62 -11.83
CA GLY A 438 9.36 40.01 -13.15
C GLY A 438 10.80 40.53 -13.19
N ASN A 439 11.56 40.42 -12.09
CA ASN A 439 12.96 40.84 -12.05
C ASN A 439 13.89 39.72 -12.51
N ARG A 440 15.03 40.10 -13.07
CA ARG A 440 16.08 39.15 -13.42
C ARG A 440 16.75 38.59 -12.17
N THR A 441 16.85 37.28 -12.06
CA THR A 441 17.46 36.56 -10.91
C THR A 441 18.98 36.54 -10.98
N GLY A 442 19.56 36.87 -12.12
CA GLY A 442 20.97 36.74 -12.44
C GLY A 442 21.36 35.34 -12.96
N TRP A 443 20.49 34.34 -12.86
CA TRP A 443 20.76 33.02 -13.42
C TRP A 443 20.70 32.99 -14.94
N ILE A 444 21.62 32.20 -15.56
CA ILE A 444 21.65 31.85 -16.96
C ILE A 444 21.41 30.35 -17.09
N VAL A 445 20.33 29.97 -17.81
CA VAL A 445 19.99 28.56 -18.00
C VAL A 445 20.32 28.12 -19.42
N ASN A 446 21.24 27.18 -19.55
CA ASN A 446 21.66 26.58 -20.81
C ASN A 446 20.82 25.32 -21.10
N LEU A 447 20.07 25.30 -22.18
CA LEU A 447 19.24 24.17 -22.58
C LEU A 447 20.07 23.14 -23.36
N MET A 448 20.67 22.16 -22.63
CA MET A 448 21.68 21.24 -23.16
C MET A 448 21.12 20.13 -24.06
N SER A 449 19.83 19.79 -23.92
CA SER A 449 19.20 18.68 -24.67
C SER A 449 18.57 19.06 -26.01
N ARG A 450 18.67 20.32 -26.46
CA ARG A 450 18.02 20.78 -27.71
C ARG A 450 18.45 20.02 -28.97
N LYS A 451 19.71 19.59 -29.05
CA LYS A 451 20.28 18.88 -30.19
C LYS A 451 20.61 17.41 -29.88
N GLN A 452 20.17 16.89 -28.76
CA GLN A 452 20.43 15.48 -28.39
C GLN A 452 19.48 14.53 -29.14
N SER A 453 20.01 13.36 -29.53
CA SER A 453 19.20 12.26 -30.05
C SER A 453 18.37 11.62 -28.93
N ASN A 454 17.23 11.01 -29.29
CA ASN A 454 16.43 10.25 -28.32
C ASN A 454 17.29 9.19 -27.63
N ILE A 455 17.04 9.01 -26.32
CA ILE A 455 17.64 7.97 -25.53
C ILE A 455 16.74 6.73 -25.65
N ARG A 456 17.29 5.64 -26.19
CA ARG A 456 16.58 4.36 -26.29
C ARG A 456 16.67 3.64 -24.94
N GLN A 457 15.67 2.82 -24.61
CA GLN A 457 15.63 2.12 -23.32
C GLN A 457 16.72 1.07 -23.15
N ASP A 458 17.11 0.38 -24.24
CA ASP A 458 18.25 -0.52 -24.26
C ASP A 458 19.58 0.23 -24.06
N GLU A 459 19.76 1.37 -24.72
CA GLU A 459 20.92 2.25 -24.54
C GLU A 459 21.00 2.82 -23.11
N GLU A 460 19.85 3.14 -22.49
CA GLU A 460 19.79 3.59 -21.09
C GLU A 460 20.30 2.51 -20.14
N TYR A 461 19.82 1.27 -20.29
CA TYR A 461 20.23 0.16 -19.44
C TYR A 461 21.73 -0.08 -19.50
N ASP A 462 22.27 -0.27 -20.71
CA ASP A 462 23.70 -0.56 -20.93
C ASP A 462 24.59 0.59 -20.41
N PHE A 463 24.22 1.83 -20.71
CA PHE A 463 24.94 3.01 -20.24
C PHE A 463 24.99 3.09 -18.70
N MET A 464 23.85 2.88 -18.04
CA MET A 464 23.75 2.99 -16.59
C MET A 464 24.50 1.86 -15.88
N GLN A 465 24.53 0.66 -16.46
CA GLN A 465 25.38 -0.41 -15.94
C GLN A 465 26.86 -0.01 -15.99
N GLU A 466 27.32 0.48 -17.13
CA GLU A 466 28.72 0.87 -17.32
C GLU A 466 29.15 2.05 -16.41
N LEU A 467 28.27 3.07 -16.25
CA LEU A 467 28.49 4.18 -15.32
C LEU A 467 28.58 3.71 -13.86
N MET A 468 27.70 2.79 -13.46
CA MET A 468 27.60 2.37 -12.06
C MET A 468 28.57 1.25 -11.69
N THR A 469 29.07 0.44 -12.64
CA THR A 469 30.15 -0.51 -12.36
C THR A 469 31.48 0.19 -12.16
N GLY A 470 31.68 1.33 -12.81
CA GLY A 470 32.97 2.06 -12.77
C GLY A 470 34.05 1.42 -13.64
N ASP A 471 33.69 0.55 -14.57
CA ASP A 471 34.64 -0.18 -15.43
C ASP A 471 35.14 0.67 -16.59
N ASN A 472 34.65 1.90 -16.74
CA ASN A 472 35.01 2.80 -17.82
C ASN A 472 35.60 4.12 -17.32
N ASP A 473 36.90 4.26 -17.38
CA ASP A 473 37.65 5.47 -16.97
C ASP A 473 37.26 6.76 -17.73
N ALA A 474 36.51 6.65 -18.83
CA ALA A 474 35.99 7.81 -19.55
C ALA A 474 34.70 8.36 -18.93
N LEU A 475 34.13 7.67 -17.95
CA LEU A 475 32.98 8.10 -17.17
C LEU A 475 33.39 8.46 -15.75
N PRO A 476 32.74 9.44 -15.12
CA PRO A 476 33.03 9.79 -13.74
C PRO A 476 32.52 8.73 -12.76
N THR A 477 33.15 8.63 -11.61
CA THR A 477 32.60 7.87 -10.48
C THR A 477 31.40 8.62 -9.90
N LEU A 478 30.23 7.99 -9.93
CA LEU A 478 28.96 8.56 -9.43
C LEU A 478 28.90 8.52 -7.90
N LEU A 479 28.55 9.64 -7.28
CA LEU A 479 28.23 9.75 -5.86
C LEU A 479 26.92 10.53 -5.67
N VAL A 480 26.03 10.03 -4.82
CA VAL A 480 24.70 10.60 -4.54
C VAL A 480 24.58 10.92 -3.06
N ASP A 481 24.22 12.14 -2.73
CA ASP A 481 23.97 12.56 -1.34
C ASP A 481 22.75 11.81 -0.78
N ALA A 482 22.99 10.95 0.21
CA ALA A 482 21.95 10.10 0.79
C ALA A 482 20.92 10.89 1.63
N VAL A 483 21.29 12.07 2.11
CA VAL A 483 20.42 12.94 2.91
C VAL A 483 19.59 13.86 2.02
N ASN A 484 20.24 14.49 1.03
CA ASN A 484 19.63 15.53 0.20
C ASN A 484 19.00 15.03 -1.11
N CYS A 485 19.29 13.77 -1.50
CA CYS A 485 18.75 13.13 -2.72
C CYS A 485 17.98 11.83 -2.41
N ARG A 486 17.25 11.79 -1.30
CA ARG A 486 16.51 10.59 -0.83
C ARG A 486 15.51 10.09 -1.85
N GLU A 487 14.77 10.99 -2.48
CA GLU A 487 13.76 10.68 -3.49
C GLU A 487 14.44 10.14 -4.76
N THR A 488 15.58 10.71 -5.15
CA THR A 488 16.37 10.23 -6.29
C THR A 488 16.89 8.81 -6.03
N ILE A 489 17.48 8.55 -4.87
CA ILE A 489 17.94 7.21 -4.48
C ILE A 489 16.78 6.22 -4.47
N SER A 490 15.66 6.59 -3.85
CA SER A 490 14.46 5.75 -3.80
C SER A 490 13.95 5.41 -5.20
N SER A 491 13.93 6.39 -6.12
CA SER A 491 13.50 6.20 -7.51
C SER A 491 14.44 5.27 -8.29
N ILE A 492 15.75 5.36 -8.06
CA ILE A 492 16.74 4.48 -8.68
C ILE A 492 16.62 3.05 -8.14
N GLU A 493 16.56 2.88 -6.82
CA GLU A 493 16.49 1.57 -6.17
C GLU A 493 15.19 0.83 -6.40
N LYS A 494 14.09 1.56 -6.65
CA LYS A 494 12.74 1.00 -6.84
C LYS A 494 12.29 1.00 -8.29
N ALA A 495 13.15 1.34 -9.25
CA ALA A 495 12.83 1.24 -10.67
C ALA A 495 12.82 -0.23 -11.12
N PRO A 496 11.66 -0.80 -11.50
CA PRO A 496 11.61 -2.20 -11.92
C PRO A 496 12.12 -2.35 -13.35
N ALA A 497 12.82 -3.45 -13.62
CA ALA A 497 13.18 -3.87 -14.98
C ALA A 497 12.07 -4.72 -15.59
N GLY A 498 11.74 -4.46 -16.83
CA GLY A 498 10.92 -5.34 -17.68
C GLY A 498 11.77 -5.91 -18.83
N ILE A 499 11.36 -7.04 -19.34
CA ILE A 499 12.00 -7.68 -20.49
C ILE A 499 11.00 -7.74 -21.63
N ARG A 500 11.44 -7.38 -22.83
CA ARG A 500 10.69 -7.58 -24.07
C ARG A 500 11.63 -8.10 -25.15
N TYR A 501 11.10 -8.84 -26.07
CA TYR A 501 11.83 -9.36 -27.22
C TYR A 501 11.42 -8.62 -28.50
N LYS A 502 12.39 -8.23 -29.29
CA LYS A 502 12.20 -7.70 -30.65
C LYS A 502 12.93 -8.62 -31.61
N GLY A 503 12.23 -9.59 -32.19
CA GLY A 503 12.87 -10.73 -32.85
C GLY A 503 13.66 -11.55 -31.84
N GLN A 504 14.95 -11.81 -32.12
CA GLN A 504 15.86 -12.50 -31.21
C GLN A 504 16.54 -11.58 -30.20
N GLN A 505 16.38 -10.26 -30.31
CA GLN A 505 17.04 -9.30 -29.42
C GLN A 505 16.22 -9.13 -28.14
N LYS A 506 16.85 -9.45 -26.98
CA LYS A 506 16.32 -9.15 -25.65
C LYS A 506 16.54 -7.67 -25.35
N ILE A 507 15.47 -6.95 -25.00
CA ILE A 507 15.51 -5.54 -24.60
C ILE A 507 15.08 -5.44 -23.15
N ILE A 508 15.92 -4.89 -22.29
CA ILE A 508 15.59 -4.55 -20.92
C ILE A 508 15.08 -3.11 -20.89
N TYR A 509 13.96 -2.88 -20.25
CA TYR A 509 13.36 -1.55 -20.15
C TYR A 509 12.88 -1.24 -18.74
N LYS A 510 12.79 0.03 -18.38
CA LYS A 510 12.29 0.51 -17.09
C LYS A 510 10.75 0.49 -17.09
N VAL A 511 10.17 -0.20 -16.12
CA VAL A 511 8.71 -0.27 -15.95
C VAL A 511 8.23 0.98 -15.21
N LYS A 512 7.20 1.66 -15.78
CA LYS A 512 6.72 2.97 -15.31
C LYS A 512 5.32 2.94 -14.66
N LYS A 513 4.87 1.77 -14.17
CA LYS A 513 3.55 1.65 -13.54
C LYS A 513 3.38 2.56 -12.32
N SER A 514 4.45 2.77 -11.57
CA SER A 514 4.49 3.62 -10.38
C SER A 514 4.24 5.11 -10.65
N GLU A 515 4.37 5.57 -11.89
CA GLU A 515 4.02 6.95 -12.26
C GLU A 515 2.51 7.23 -12.19
N LYS A 516 1.66 6.20 -12.11
CA LYS A 516 0.21 6.31 -11.96
C LYS A 516 -0.29 6.39 -10.52
N LEU A 517 0.63 6.36 -9.56
CA LEU A 517 0.30 6.47 -8.14
C LEU A 517 -0.27 7.86 -7.78
N GLU A 518 -0.87 7.94 -6.62
CA GLU A 518 -1.34 9.21 -6.06
C GLU A 518 -0.20 10.23 -5.94
N PRO A 519 -0.44 11.52 -6.18
CA PRO A 519 0.60 12.55 -6.20
C PRO A 519 1.53 12.52 -4.98
N LYS A 520 0.99 12.35 -3.78
CA LYS A 520 1.77 12.30 -2.52
C LYS A 520 2.77 11.15 -2.45
N LYS A 521 2.58 10.07 -3.22
CA LYS A 521 3.45 8.89 -3.24
C LYS A 521 4.51 8.98 -4.34
N LEU A 522 4.31 9.82 -5.35
CA LEU A 522 5.20 9.94 -6.50
C LEU A 522 6.66 10.24 -6.11
N PRO A 523 6.98 11.18 -5.20
CA PRO A 523 8.36 11.51 -4.90
C PRO A 523 9.20 10.32 -4.45
N MET A 524 8.61 9.40 -3.68
CA MET A 524 9.33 8.27 -3.09
C MET A 524 9.18 6.95 -3.85
N LEU A 525 8.20 6.85 -4.76
CA LEU A 525 7.86 5.54 -5.37
C LEU A 525 7.84 5.58 -6.90
N SER A 526 7.80 6.77 -7.54
CA SER A 526 7.76 6.86 -8.99
C SER A 526 9.16 6.77 -9.63
N THR A 527 9.19 6.57 -10.95
CA THR A 527 10.41 6.59 -11.76
C THR A 527 10.81 7.99 -12.24
N ASN A 528 10.09 9.05 -11.84
CA ASN A 528 10.32 10.41 -12.33
C ASN A 528 11.74 10.93 -12.02
N PHE A 529 12.24 10.72 -10.79
CA PHE A 529 13.60 11.12 -10.44
C PHE A 529 14.66 10.26 -11.15
N SER A 530 14.40 8.98 -11.38
CA SER A 530 15.32 8.15 -12.17
C SER A 530 15.31 8.51 -13.67
N ASP A 531 14.24 9.16 -14.16
CA ASP A 531 14.23 9.74 -15.50
C ASP A 531 14.99 11.07 -15.56
N ALA A 532 14.81 11.95 -14.58
CA ALA A 532 15.65 13.16 -14.43
C ALA A 532 17.15 12.79 -14.33
N PHE A 533 17.48 11.73 -13.57
CA PHE A 533 18.82 11.17 -13.47
C PHE A 533 19.36 10.67 -14.82
N LYS A 534 18.54 9.94 -15.58
CA LYS A 534 18.88 9.50 -16.94
C LYS A 534 19.31 10.67 -17.82
N TYR A 535 18.51 11.76 -17.87
CA TYR A 535 18.83 12.90 -18.73
C TYR A 535 20.11 13.60 -18.33
N LEU A 536 20.38 13.70 -17.04
CA LEU A 536 21.59 14.31 -16.50
C LEU A 536 22.84 13.47 -16.82
N MET A 537 22.76 12.14 -16.63
CA MET A 537 23.92 11.24 -16.83
C MET A 537 24.18 10.93 -18.31
N MET A 538 23.14 10.72 -19.10
CA MET A 538 23.27 10.38 -20.52
C MET A 538 23.52 11.60 -21.41
N ARG A 539 24.35 12.54 -20.97
CA ARG A 539 24.77 13.71 -21.75
C ARG A 539 25.60 13.29 -22.98
N GLY A 540 25.52 14.09 -24.04
CA GLY A 540 26.10 13.76 -25.34
C GLY A 540 27.59 13.43 -25.31
N ALA A 541 28.38 14.08 -24.43
CA ALA A 541 29.80 13.79 -24.27
C ALA A 541 30.06 12.37 -23.75
N TRP A 542 29.37 11.96 -22.69
CA TRP A 542 29.54 10.64 -22.08
C TRP A 542 28.98 9.51 -22.94
N ARG A 543 27.85 9.72 -23.62
CA ARG A 543 27.32 8.76 -24.61
C ARG A 543 28.31 8.50 -25.75
N ARG A 544 29.05 9.53 -26.22
CA ARG A 544 30.10 9.35 -27.23
C ARG A 544 31.31 8.60 -26.69
N ALA A 545 31.72 8.83 -25.45
CA ALA A 545 32.83 8.14 -24.80
C ALA A 545 32.61 6.62 -24.75
N ILE A 546 31.40 6.14 -24.46
CA ILE A 546 31.06 4.72 -24.48
C ILE A 546 31.07 4.16 -25.92
N ARG A 547 30.47 4.84 -26.89
CA ARG A 547 30.39 4.38 -28.28
C ARG A 547 31.78 4.26 -28.94
N GLY A 548 32.72 5.08 -28.55
CA GLY A 548 34.10 5.03 -29.07
C GLY A 548 34.89 3.77 -28.68
N LYS A 549 34.51 3.10 -27.57
CA LYS A 549 35.13 1.84 -27.13
C LYS A 549 34.45 0.58 -27.71
N SER A 550 33.23 0.64 -28.20
CA SER A 550 32.46 -0.52 -28.70
C SER A 550 32.97 -1.08 -30.05
N GLY A 551 34.02 -0.50 -30.62
CA GLY A 551 34.77 -1.09 -31.77
C GLY A 551 35.69 -2.25 -31.39
N ARG A 552 35.82 -2.58 -30.09
CA ARG A 552 36.62 -3.73 -29.63
C ARG A 552 35.75 -4.67 -28.82
N SER A 553 35.44 -5.83 -29.42
CA SER A 553 34.93 -7.09 -28.84
C SER A 553 33.83 -7.00 -27.77
N ARG A 554 32.60 -7.30 -28.17
CA ARG A 554 31.49 -7.64 -27.28
C ARG A 554 31.62 -9.07 -26.76
N SER A 555 32.16 -9.26 -25.56
CA SER A 555 31.80 -10.38 -24.71
C SER A 555 30.70 -9.88 -23.77
N GLY A 556 29.48 -10.38 -23.94
CA GLY A 556 28.36 -10.00 -23.07
C GLY A 556 28.61 -10.45 -21.62
N PRO A 557 28.01 -9.77 -20.62
CA PRO A 557 28.11 -10.21 -19.23
C PRO A 557 27.49 -11.60 -19.09
N TYR A 558 28.27 -12.54 -18.53
CA TYR A 558 27.83 -13.87 -18.11
C TYR A 558 26.75 -13.72 -17.04
N MET A 559 25.53 -14.19 -17.33
CA MET A 559 24.53 -14.48 -16.31
C MET A 559 24.62 -15.98 -15.99
N PRO A 560 24.83 -16.38 -14.72
CA PRO A 560 24.73 -17.79 -14.35
C PRO A 560 23.31 -18.28 -14.67
N GLY A 561 23.24 -19.34 -15.47
CA GLY A 561 21.98 -20.04 -15.74
C GLY A 561 21.49 -20.75 -14.48
N LEU A 562 20.19 -21.02 -14.40
CA LEU A 562 19.56 -21.80 -13.34
C LEU A 562 20.09 -23.25 -13.21
N ASP A 563 20.92 -23.68 -14.16
CA ASP A 563 21.44 -25.08 -14.21
C ASP A 563 22.66 -25.32 -13.30
N ASP A 564 23.25 -24.27 -12.72
CA ASP A 564 24.43 -24.43 -11.83
C ASP A 564 24.09 -24.64 -10.34
N LEU A 565 22.81 -24.80 -10.00
CA LEU A 565 22.35 -25.03 -8.61
C LEU A 565 21.93 -26.47 -8.28
N THR A 566 22.18 -27.43 -9.19
CA THR A 566 21.86 -28.85 -8.95
C THR A 566 23.08 -29.76 -8.91
N GLY A 567 24.18 -29.31 -8.37
CA GLY A 567 25.38 -30.12 -8.20
C GLY A 567 26.02 -29.92 -6.83
N GLY A 568 25.62 -30.77 -5.87
CA GLY A 568 26.29 -30.84 -4.56
C GLY A 568 25.34 -31.21 -3.43
#